data_08fe0c77dd82924b7c7de777a0f789e6
#
_entry.id   08fe0c77dd82924b7c7de777a0f789e6
#
_cell.length_a   1.000
_cell.length_b   1.000
_cell.length_c   1.000
_cell.angle_alpha   90.00
_cell.angle_beta   90.00
_cell.angle_gamma   90.00
#
_symmetry.space_group_name_H-M   'P 1'
#
loop_
_entity.id
_entity.type
_entity.pdbx_description
1 polymer ?
#
loop_
_entity_poly.entity_id
_entity_poly.type
_entity_poly.pdbx_seq_one_letter_code
_entity_poly.pdbx_strand_id
1 'polypeptide(L)'
;MKVVKVGFVKVGNIGSAPLLEFLLDERAERQDIDVRVVSSGAKMTPEVAVEVAQKMLEFKPDFAVVSSPNASLPGPTKARETLKNAGVPTVVVSDSPAKKAVKQMEEAGFGYIIVE
;
A
#
# COMPACT_ATOMS: atom_id res chain seq x y z
N MET A 1 19.48 17.06 5.66
CA MET A 1 18.20 16.53 6.16
C MET A 1 17.78 15.34 5.30
N LYS A 2 17.46 14.23 5.93
CA LYS A 2 17.01 13.04 5.19
C LYS A 2 15.53 13.18 4.82
N VAL A 3 15.21 12.96 3.55
CA VAL A 3 13.82 12.94 3.10
C VAL A 3 13.29 11.51 3.19
N VAL A 4 12.17 11.34 3.90
CA VAL A 4 11.48 10.05 3.98
C VAL A 4 10.50 9.94 2.82
N LYS A 5 10.65 8.90 2.01
CA LYS A 5 9.77 8.65 0.87
C LYS A 5 8.71 7.64 1.24
N VAL A 6 7.45 8.06 1.16
CA VAL A 6 6.29 7.22 1.47
C VAL A 6 5.58 6.87 0.17
N GLY A 7 5.48 5.57 -0.12
CA GLY A 7 4.71 5.08 -1.26
C GLY A 7 3.31 4.69 -0.83
N PHE A 8 2.30 5.12 -1.56
CA PHE A 8 0.91 4.74 -1.33
C PHE A 8 0.40 4.01 -2.57
N VAL A 9 0.21 2.70 -2.45
CA VAL A 9 -0.26 1.84 -3.54
C VAL A 9 -1.73 1.50 -3.29
N LYS A 10 -2.59 1.88 -4.23
CA LYS A 10 -4.04 1.60 -4.14
C LYS A 10 -4.39 0.49 -5.12
N VAL A 11 -4.87 -0.62 -4.62
CA VAL A 11 -5.34 -1.75 -5.42
C VAL A 11 -6.84 -1.89 -5.19
N GLY A 12 -7.63 -1.38 -6.13
CA GLY A 12 -9.08 -1.25 -5.98
C GLY A 12 -9.45 -0.01 -5.16
N ASN A 13 -10.73 0.16 -4.90
CA ASN A 13 -11.27 1.29 -4.17
C ASN A 13 -11.67 0.91 -2.75
N ILE A 14 -11.28 1.71 -1.78
CA ILE A 14 -11.60 1.52 -0.37
C ILE A 14 -12.02 2.88 0.21
N GLY A 15 -13.03 2.89 1.07
CA GLY A 15 -13.58 4.14 1.60
C GLY A 15 -12.60 4.98 2.41
N SER A 16 -11.63 4.34 3.08
CA SER A 16 -10.62 5.05 3.85
C SER A 16 -9.47 5.62 3.01
N ALA A 17 -9.33 5.21 1.74
CA ALA A 17 -8.21 5.65 0.92
C ALA A 17 -8.19 7.17 0.67
N PRO A 18 -9.32 7.83 0.34
CA PRO A 18 -9.30 9.28 0.18
C PRO A 18 -8.89 10.02 1.45
N LEU A 19 -9.28 9.52 2.61
CA LEU A 19 -8.88 10.10 3.88
C LEU A 19 -7.38 9.98 4.11
N LEU A 20 -6.83 8.80 3.81
CA LEU A 20 -5.39 8.57 3.94
C LEU A 20 -4.60 9.47 2.98
N GLU A 21 -5.05 9.59 1.74
CA GLU A 21 -4.42 10.48 0.77
C GLU A 21 -4.46 11.93 1.26
N PHE A 22 -5.59 12.36 1.78
CA PHE A 22 -5.75 13.72 2.29
C PHE A 22 -4.79 13.99 3.45
N LEU A 23 -4.67 13.05 4.38
CA LEU A 23 -3.75 13.19 5.51
C LEU A 23 -2.29 13.25 5.05
N LEU A 24 -1.93 12.48 4.03
CA LEU A 24 -0.59 12.52 3.46
C LEU A 24 -0.35 13.83 2.70
N ASP A 25 -1.36 14.34 2.01
CA ASP A 25 -1.26 15.62 1.29
C ASP A 25 -1.03 16.80 2.23
N GLU A 26 -1.58 16.77 3.44
CA GLU A 26 -1.33 17.80 4.43
C GLU A 26 0.15 17.91 4.79
N ARG A 27 0.92 16.87 4.50
CA ARG A 27 2.35 16.82 4.75
C ARG A 27 3.19 17.26 3.55
N ALA A 28 2.52 17.60 2.44
CA ALA A 28 3.22 17.92 1.19
C ALA A 28 4.14 19.15 1.32
N GLU A 29 3.84 20.05 2.23
CA GLU A 29 4.67 21.23 2.47
C GLU A 29 5.92 20.93 3.32
N ARG A 30 6.00 19.75 3.91
CA ARG A 30 7.18 19.35 4.68
C ARG A 30 8.31 18.98 3.73
N GLN A 31 9.49 19.49 3.99
CA GLN A 31 10.65 19.19 3.16
C GLN A 31 11.28 17.84 3.50
N ASP A 32 10.89 17.23 4.62
CA ASP A 32 11.45 15.96 5.09
C ASP A 32 10.59 14.74 4.74
N ILE A 33 9.46 14.94 4.04
CA ILE A 33 8.57 13.85 3.60
C ILE A 33 8.22 14.07 2.13
N ASP A 34 8.35 13.00 1.32
CA ASP A 34 7.92 12.98 -0.06
C ASP A 34 6.96 11.79 -0.23
N VAL A 35 5.79 12.03 -0.84
CA VAL A 35 4.74 11.04 -0.97
C VAL A 35 4.39 10.84 -2.46
N ARG A 36 4.28 9.59 -2.88
CA ARG A 36 3.78 9.24 -4.22
C ARG A 36 2.65 8.25 -4.09
N VAL A 37 1.65 8.42 -4.94
CA VAL A 37 0.47 7.55 -5.01
C VAL A 37 0.44 6.89 -6.38
N VAL A 38 0.30 5.56 -6.41
CA VAL A 38 0.08 4.81 -7.64
C VAL A 38 -1.18 3.98 -7.44
N SER A 39 -2.13 4.10 -8.36
CA SER A 39 -3.45 3.46 -8.22
C SER A 39 -3.76 2.58 -9.42
N SER A 40 -4.36 1.42 -9.16
CA SER A 40 -4.93 0.58 -10.21
C SER A 40 -6.36 0.98 -10.58
N GLY A 41 -6.91 2.01 -9.92
CA GLY A 41 -8.32 2.33 -10.03
C GLY A 41 -9.17 1.23 -9.43
N ALA A 42 -10.20 0.80 -10.13
CA ALA A 42 -11.08 -0.28 -9.65
C ALA A 42 -10.54 -1.68 -9.95
N LYS A 43 -9.49 -1.81 -10.75
CA LYS A 43 -8.95 -3.12 -11.14
C LYS A 43 -8.13 -3.72 -10.02
N MET A 44 -8.37 -4.99 -9.75
CA MET A 44 -7.71 -5.72 -8.65
C MET A 44 -7.09 -7.04 -9.11
N THR A 45 -6.84 -7.21 -10.41
CA THR A 45 -6.21 -8.44 -10.90
C THR A 45 -4.76 -8.51 -10.43
N PRO A 46 -4.20 -9.72 -10.26
CA PRO A 46 -2.79 -9.85 -9.88
C PRO A 46 -1.84 -9.15 -10.83
N GLU A 47 -2.11 -9.19 -12.13
CA GLU A 47 -1.27 -8.56 -13.15
C GLU A 47 -1.19 -7.04 -12.98
N VAL A 48 -2.35 -6.40 -12.79
CA VAL A 48 -2.41 -4.95 -12.60
C VAL A 48 -1.81 -4.57 -11.24
N ALA A 49 -2.05 -5.37 -10.21
CA ALA A 49 -1.49 -5.12 -8.89
C ALA A 49 0.04 -5.15 -8.91
N VAL A 50 0.63 -6.12 -9.61
CA VAL A 50 2.08 -6.19 -9.77
C VAL A 50 2.60 -4.99 -10.54
N GLU A 51 1.89 -4.60 -11.60
CA GLU A 51 2.27 -3.43 -12.41
C GLU A 51 2.35 -2.16 -11.57
N VAL A 52 1.33 -1.88 -10.74
CA VAL A 52 1.35 -0.67 -9.91
C VAL A 52 2.41 -0.75 -8.81
N ALA A 53 2.64 -1.92 -8.25
CA ALA A 53 3.69 -2.10 -7.26
C ALA A 53 5.09 -1.87 -7.87
N GLN A 54 5.32 -2.40 -9.07
CA GLN A 54 6.58 -2.18 -9.78
C GLN A 54 6.78 -0.71 -10.12
N LYS A 55 5.70 -0.02 -10.50
CA LYS A 55 5.76 1.41 -10.76
C LYS A 55 6.14 2.19 -9.51
N MET A 56 5.61 1.79 -8.36
CA MET A 56 5.97 2.40 -7.08
C MET A 56 7.45 2.21 -6.75
N LEU A 57 8.04 1.06 -7.12
CA LEU A 57 9.45 0.79 -6.86
C LEU A 57 10.38 1.76 -7.60
N GLU A 58 9.95 2.32 -8.72
CA GLU A 58 10.73 3.34 -9.44
C GLU A 58 10.94 4.60 -8.60
N PHE A 59 10.01 4.90 -7.69
CA PHE A 59 10.13 6.02 -6.75
C PHE A 59 11.16 5.74 -5.65
N LYS A 60 11.50 4.48 -5.42
CA LYS A 60 12.40 4.03 -4.34
C LYS A 60 11.91 4.47 -2.97
N PRO A 61 10.68 4.07 -2.57
CA PRO A 61 10.14 4.48 -1.29
C PRO A 61 10.90 3.87 -0.12
N ASP A 62 10.96 4.59 1.00
CA ASP A 62 11.54 4.08 2.24
C ASP A 62 10.58 3.09 2.90
N PHE A 63 9.27 3.32 2.76
CA PHE A 63 8.25 2.34 3.09
C PHE A 63 7.01 2.59 2.25
N ALA A 64 6.12 1.61 2.22
CA ALA A 64 4.91 1.68 1.41
C ALA A 64 3.68 1.29 2.21
N VAL A 65 2.54 1.89 1.83
CA VAL A 65 1.22 1.52 2.31
C VAL A 65 0.46 0.93 1.11
N VAL A 66 -0.08 -0.27 1.27
CA VAL A 66 -0.92 -0.89 0.24
C VAL A 66 -2.35 -0.91 0.76
N SER A 67 -3.26 -0.22 0.08
CA SER A 67 -4.68 -0.20 0.44
C SER A 67 -5.51 -0.98 -0.56
N SER A 68 -6.53 -1.68 -0.06
CA SER A 68 -7.47 -2.42 -0.88
C SER A 68 -8.74 -2.71 -0.10
N PRO A 69 -9.87 -2.99 -0.77
CA PRO A 69 -11.09 -3.39 -0.06
C PRO A 69 -10.97 -4.79 0.57
N ASN A 70 -10.10 -5.64 0.05
CA ASN A 70 -9.88 -6.98 0.62
C ASN A 70 -8.45 -7.44 0.35
N ALA A 71 -7.59 -7.27 1.35
CA ALA A 71 -6.18 -7.63 1.25
C ALA A 71 -5.93 -9.13 1.12
N SER A 72 -6.95 -9.97 1.36
CA SER A 72 -6.80 -11.43 1.21
C SER A 72 -6.87 -11.88 -0.25
N LEU A 73 -7.31 -11.03 -1.16
CA LEU A 73 -7.42 -11.37 -2.59
C LEU A 73 -6.05 -11.47 -3.25
N PRO A 74 -5.94 -12.22 -4.38
CA PRO A 74 -4.65 -12.40 -5.05
C PRO A 74 -3.98 -11.10 -5.51
N GLY A 75 -4.75 -10.12 -6.00
CA GLY A 75 -4.19 -8.84 -6.44
C GLY A 75 -3.43 -8.10 -5.35
N PRO A 76 -4.12 -7.70 -4.27
CA PRO A 76 -3.45 -7.04 -3.15
C PRO A 76 -2.31 -7.86 -2.55
N THR A 77 -2.46 -9.18 -2.49
CA THR A 77 -1.40 -10.06 -1.99
C THR A 77 -0.15 -9.95 -2.86
N LYS A 78 -0.30 -9.99 -4.17
CA LYS A 78 0.84 -9.86 -5.09
C LYS A 78 1.49 -8.48 -5.02
N ALA A 79 0.70 -7.43 -4.84
CA ALA A 79 1.23 -6.08 -4.71
C ALA A 79 2.17 -5.97 -3.50
N ARG A 80 1.71 -6.42 -2.32
CA ARG A 80 2.55 -6.32 -1.12
C ARG A 80 3.76 -7.25 -1.18
N GLU A 81 3.62 -8.44 -1.78
CA GLU A 81 4.74 -9.34 -1.95
C GLU A 81 5.81 -8.73 -2.86
N THR A 82 5.40 -8.06 -3.94
CA THR A 82 6.31 -7.40 -4.87
C THR A 82 7.15 -6.34 -4.15
N LEU A 83 6.51 -5.53 -3.31
CA LEU A 83 7.20 -4.50 -2.53
C LEU A 83 8.14 -5.12 -1.50
N LYS A 84 7.68 -6.14 -0.79
CA LYS A 84 8.49 -6.80 0.22
C LYS A 84 9.72 -7.47 -0.39
N ASN A 85 9.54 -8.15 -1.52
CA ASN A 85 10.64 -8.85 -2.18
C ASN A 85 11.72 -7.86 -2.67
N ALA A 86 11.36 -6.61 -2.88
CA ALA A 86 12.30 -5.56 -3.23
C ALA A 86 12.92 -4.87 -1.99
N GLY A 87 12.62 -5.36 -0.78
CA GLY A 87 13.19 -4.82 0.45
C GLY A 87 12.46 -3.61 1.01
N VAL A 88 11.23 -3.33 0.56
CA VAL A 88 10.45 -2.19 1.04
C VAL A 88 9.54 -2.62 2.19
N PRO A 89 9.71 -2.06 3.40
CA PRO A 89 8.77 -2.30 4.49
C PRO A 89 7.37 -1.87 4.07
N THR A 90 6.36 -2.69 4.33
CA THR A 90 5.01 -2.48 3.81
C THR A 90 3.96 -2.61 4.90
N VAL A 91 3.04 -1.66 4.92
CA VAL A 91 1.85 -1.66 5.79
C VAL A 91 0.63 -1.87 4.91
N VAL A 92 -0.25 -2.78 5.33
CA VAL A 92 -1.47 -3.12 4.60
C VAL A 92 -2.66 -2.43 5.27
N VAL A 93 -3.47 -1.71 4.49
CA VAL A 93 -4.72 -1.12 4.96
C VAL A 93 -5.85 -1.77 4.18
N SER A 94 -6.81 -2.37 4.88
CA SER A 94 -7.87 -3.14 4.24
C SER A 94 -9.17 -3.05 5.04
N ASP A 95 -10.29 -3.35 4.37
CA ASP A 95 -11.56 -3.55 5.02
C ASP A 95 -11.64 -4.92 5.69
N SER A 96 -12.69 -5.13 6.48
CA SER A 96 -12.84 -6.30 7.35
C SER A 96 -12.73 -7.68 6.68
N PRO A 97 -13.05 -7.87 5.37
CA PRO A 97 -12.85 -9.20 4.75
C PRO A 97 -11.42 -9.73 4.85
N ALA A 98 -10.44 -8.86 5.05
CA ALA A 98 -9.05 -9.28 5.17
C ALA A 98 -8.69 -9.85 6.54
N LYS A 99 -9.60 -9.85 7.52
CA LYS A 99 -9.30 -10.39 8.86
C LYS A 99 -8.76 -11.82 8.81
N LYS A 100 -9.24 -12.62 7.88
CA LYS A 100 -8.77 -14.01 7.70
C LYS A 100 -7.32 -14.12 7.27
N ALA A 101 -6.73 -13.04 6.73
CA ALA A 101 -5.34 -13.01 6.28
C ALA A 101 -4.38 -12.40 7.30
N VAL A 102 -4.88 -11.92 8.44
CA VAL A 102 -4.05 -11.20 9.43
C VAL A 102 -2.88 -12.04 9.91
N LYS A 103 -3.13 -13.30 10.26
CA LYS A 103 -2.06 -14.17 10.75
C LYS A 103 -0.97 -14.36 9.71
N GLN A 104 -1.36 -14.56 8.45
CA GLN A 104 -0.42 -14.71 7.35
C GLN A 104 0.41 -13.43 7.16
N MET A 105 -0.23 -12.26 7.25
CA MET A 105 0.48 -10.99 7.11
C MET A 105 1.48 -10.78 8.25
N GLU A 106 1.10 -11.10 9.48
CA GLU A 106 2.01 -11.00 10.63
C GLU A 106 3.22 -11.90 10.45
N GLU A 107 3.00 -13.16 10.06
CA GLU A 107 4.08 -14.12 9.85
C GLU A 107 5.01 -13.69 8.72
N ALA A 108 4.48 -13.01 7.72
CA ALA A 108 5.26 -12.52 6.59
C ALA A 108 5.97 -11.18 6.89
N GLY A 109 5.74 -10.60 8.05
CA GLY A 109 6.42 -9.36 8.44
C GLY A 109 5.76 -8.07 7.97
N PHE A 110 4.47 -8.12 7.58
CA PHE A 110 3.72 -6.93 7.19
C PHE A 110 3.07 -6.28 8.40
N GLY A 111 3.09 -4.93 8.46
CA GLY A 111 2.17 -4.20 9.31
C GLY A 111 0.78 -4.19 8.67
N TYR A 112 -0.27 -4.03 9.46
CA TYR A 112 -1.61 -3.98 8.89
C TYR A 112 -2.54 -3.13 9.75
N ILE A 113 -3.54 -2.56 9.06
CA ILE A 113 -4.66 -1.85 9.67
C ILE A 113 -5.92 -2.36 8.99
N ILE A 114 -6.82 -2.93 9.76
CA ILE A 114 -8.11 -3.43 9.25
C ILE A 114 -9.21 -2.47 9.68
N VAL A 115 -9.89 -1.91 8.69
CA VAL A 115 -10.98 -0.94 8.91
C VAL A 115 -12.31 -1.69 8.94
N GLU A 116 -13.08 -1.50 10.00
CA GLU A 116 -14.39 -2.14 10.16
C GLU A 116 -15.54 -1.18 9.92
#